data_3ba908acaeaacddf3a0f8d12b3ee8d19
#
_entry.id   3ba908acaeaacddf3a0f8d12b3ee8d19
#
_cell.length_a   1.000
_cell.length_b   1.000
_cell.length_c   1.000
_cell.angle_alpha   90.00
_cell.angle_beta   90.00
_cell.angle_gamma   90.00
#
_symmetry.space_group_name_H-M   'P 1'
#
loop_
_entity.id
_entity.type
_entity.pdbx_description
1 polymer ?
#
loop_
_entity_poly.entity_id
_entity_poly.type
_entity_poly.pdbx_seq_one_letter_code
_entity_poly.pdbx_strand_id
1 'polypeptide(L)'
;MKRSGKSKSEAGKSPRQMKPATKIAIIEDAVATGEVAAAYDFWRAGSGRRQVPGIIKCFGARPDFLRQVIEFSNTVHFSEGHLSRRHKEMIASHVSYLNRCPY
;
A
#
# COMPACT_ATOMS: atom_id res chain seq x y z
N MET A 1 -11.40 -55.97 -6.79
CA MET A 1 -10.38 -55.16 -6.07
C MET A 1 -10.71 -53.69 -6.25
N LYS A 2 -11.21 -53.04 -5.22
CA LYS A 2 -11.52 -51.60 -5.22
C LYS A 2 -10.29 -50.85 -4.78
N ARG A 3 -9.72 -50.00 -5.65
CA ARG A 3 -8.67 -49.07 -5.28
C ARG A 3 -9.33 -47.85 -4.59
N SER A 4 -9.04 -47.68 -3.33
CA SER A 4 -9.43 -46.48 -2.60
C SER A 4 -8.65 -45.27 -3.17
N GLY A 5 -9.36 -44.30 -3.72
CA GLY A 5 -8.79 -43.03 -4.12
C GLY A 5 -8.27 -42.29 -2.90
N LYS A 6 -6.98 -41.99 -2.90
CA LYS A 6 -6.39 -41.08 -1.94
C LYS A 6 -6.95 -39.68 -2.26
N SER A 7 -7.82 -39.16 -1.39
CA SER A 7 -8.12 -37.74 -1.38
C SER A 7 -6.82 -36.99 -1.05
N LYS A 8 -6.34 -36.20 -1.98
CA LYS A 8 -5.29 -35.23 -1.70
C LYS A 8 -5.87 -34.22 -0.73
N SER A 9 -5.48 -34.31 0.53
CA SER A 9 -5.71 -33.25 1.48
C SER A 9 -5.00 -31.99 0.93
N GLU A 10 -5.76 -30.99 0.58
CA GLU A 10 -5.19 -29.67 0.32
C GLU A 10 -4.44 -29.25 1.58
N ALA A 11 -3.11 -29.17 1.46
CA ALA A 11 -2.28 -28.66 2.53
C ALA A 11 -2.67 -27.20 2.75
N GLY A 12 -3.44 -26.95 3.82
CA GLY A 12 -3.83 -25.61 4.23
C GLY A 12 -2.59 -24.73 4.34
N LYS A 13 -2.66 -23.51 3.79
CA LYS A 13 -1.58 -22.53 3.91
C LYS A 13 -1.23 -22.37 5.38
N SER A 14 0.06 -22.44 5.69
CA SER A 14 0.57 -22.23 7.04
C SER A 14 0.04 -20.91 7.62
N PRO A 15 -0.36 -20.85 8.91
CA PRO A 15 -0.78 -19.61 9.57
C PRO A 15 0.21 -18.45 9.45
N ARG A 16 1.49 -18.74 9.22
CA ARG A 16 2.56 -17.75 9.02
C ARG A 16 2.48 -17.01 7.69
N GLN A 17 1.69 -17.47 6.73
CA GLN A 17 1.51 -16.86 5.41
C GLN A 17 0.28 -15.96 5.33
N MET A 18 -0.55 -15.94 6.36
CA MET A 18 -1.70 -15.05 6.43
C MET A 18 -1.23 -13.65 6.79
N LYS A 19 -1.45 -12.70 5.86
CA LYS A 19 -1.28 -11.28 6.19
C LYS A 19 -2.24 -10.90 7.33
N PRO A 20 -1.77 -10.19 8.36
CA PRO A 20 -2.68 -9.70 9.40
C PRO A 20 -3.79 -8.87 8.75
N ALA A 21 -5.03 -9.10 9.20
CA ALA A 21 -6.16 -8.32 8.73
C ALA A 21 -5.95 -6.85 9.08
N THR A 22 -6.16 -5.96 8.13
CA THR A 22 -6.12 -4.53 8.38
C THR A 22 -7.33 -4.11 9.21
N LYS A 23 -7.15 -3.16 10.11
CA LYS A 23 -8.24 -2.59 10.91
C LYS A 23 -9.13 -1.64 10.09
N ILE A 24 -8.64 -1.21 8.95
CA ILE A 24 -9.34 -0.29 8.03
C ILE A 24 -9.70 -1.10 6.78
N ALA A 25 -10.92 -0.92 6.29
CA ALA A 25 -11.35 -1.50 5.03
C ALA A 25 -10.53 -0.89 3.88
N ILE A 26 -9.81 -1.74 3.16
CA ILE A 26 -8.99 -1.34 2.02
C ILE A 26 -9.75 -1.63 0.72
N ILE A 27 -9.77 -0.65 -0.17
CA ILE A 27 -10.28 -0.82 -1.52
C ILE A 27 -9.11 -1.20 -2.42
N GLU A 28 -9.12 -2.44 -2.91
CA GLU A 28 -8.06 -2.95 -3.78
C GLU A 28 -8.13 -2.32 -5.18
N ASP A 29 -6.99 -2.26 -5.86
CA ASP A 29 -6.86 -1.68 -7.20
C ASP A 29 -7.88 -2.25 -8.19
N ALA A 30 -8.09 -3.58 -8.13
CA ALA A 30 -8.94 -4.30 -9.07
C ALA A 30 -10.44 -3.97 -8.94
N VAL A 31 -10.86 -3.48 -7.77
CA VAL A 31 -12.27 -3.17 -7.48
C VAL A 31 -12.51 -1.68 -7.28
N ALA A 32 -11.47 -0.86 -7.37
CA ALA A 32 -11.60 0.59 -7.27
C ALA A 32 -12.37 1.16 -8.47
N THR A 33 -13.38 1.97 -8.20
CA THR A 33 -14.21 2.63 -9.20
C THR A 33 -14.43 4.11 -8.86
N GLY A 34 -14.90 4.89 -9.81
CA GLY A 34 -15.26 6.30 -9.60
C GLY A 34 -14.10 7.14 -9.04
N GLU A 35 -14.37 7.93 -8.01
CA GLU A 35 -13.40 8.85 -7.41
C GLU A 35 -12.21 8.16 -6.78
N VAL A 36 -12.40 6.95 -6.25
CA VAL A 36 -11.30 6.16 -5.67
C VAL A 36 -10.32 5.73 -6.77
N ALA A 37 -10.82 5.23 -7.89
CA ALA A 37 -9.99 4.88 -9.04
C ALA A 37 -9.25 6.11 -9.57
N ALA A 38 -9.93 7.25 -9.68
CA ALA A 38 -9.33 8.51 -10.13
C ALA A 38 -8.22 8.99 -9.17
N ALA A 39 -8.40 8.84 -7.86
CA ALA A 39 -7.38 9.18 -6.88
C ALA A 39 -6.15 8.24 -6.96
N TYR A 40 -6.37 6.97 -7.20
CA TYR A 40 -5.29 6.01 -7.41
C TYR A 40 -4.52 6.29 -8.71
N ASP A 41 -5.21 6.65 -9.78
CA ASP A 41 -4.58 7.06 -11.04
C ASP A 41 -3.78 8.34 -10.88
N PHE A 42 -4.29 9.30 -10.11
CA PHE A 42 -3.55 10.50 -9.75
C PHE A 42 -2.23 10.18 -9.03
N TRP A 43 -2.26 9.26 -8.07
CA TRP A 43 -1.06 8.79 -7.41
C TRP A 43 -0.09 8.09 -8.38
N ARG A 44 -0.61 7.21 -9.26
CA ARG A 44 0.21 6.49 -10.26
C ARG A 44 0.92 7.46 -11.20
N ALA A 45 0.20 8.46 -11.67
CA ALA A 45 0.75 9.49 -12.56
C ALA A 45 1.93 10.24 -11.93
N GLY A 46 1.83 10.58 -10.63
CA GLY A 46 2.88 11.29 -9.91
C GLY A 46 4.05 10.39 -9.49
N SER A 47 3.78 9.14 -9.13
CA SER A 47 4.81 8.21 -8.61
C SER A 47 5.52 7.40 -9.69
N GLY A 48 4.94 7.25 -10.86
CA GLY A 48 5.41 6.37 -11.93
C GLY A 48 5.27 4.88 -11.63
N ARG A 49 4.61 4.52 -10.52
CA ARG A 49 4.40 3.13 -10.10
C ARG A 49 3.04 2.62 -10.53
N ARG A 50 2.96 1.35 -10.91
CA ARG A 50 1.70 0.72 -11.31
C ARG A 50 0.82 0.34 -10.13
N GLN A 51 1.43 -0.24 -9.11
CA GLN A 51 0.73 -0.81 -7.97
C GLN A 51 0.62 0.20 -6.84
N VAL A 52 -0.60 0.47 -6.41
CA VAL A 52 -0.88 1.38 -5.30
C VAL A 52 -0.49 0.70 -3.98
N PRO A 53 0.37 1.31 -3.16
CA PRO A 53 0.78 0.71 -1.89
C PRO A 53 -0.33 0.77 -0.83
N GLY A 54 -0.24 -0.12 0.15
CA GLY A 54 -1.22 -0.22 1.23
C GLY A 54 -1.46 1.08 1.99
N ILE A 55 -0.40 1.87 2.20
CA ILE A 55 -0.52 3.17 2.89
C ILE A 55 -1.46 4.12 2.15
N ILE A 56 -1.42 4.15 0.84
CA ILE A 56 -2.32 4.98 0.02
C ILE A 56 -3.74 4.41 0.07
N LYS A 57 -3.89 3.09 0.01
CA LYS A 57 -5.20 2.42 0.07
C LYS A 57 -5.92 2.63 1.41
N CYS A 58 -5.18 2.90 2.49
CA CYS A 58 -5.80 3.24 3.78
C CYS A 58 -6.71 4.48 3.73
N PHE A 59 -6.49 5.37 2.77
CA PHE A 59 -7.30 6.57 2.56
C PHE A 59 -8.38 6.39 1.48
N GLY A 60 -8.49 5.19 0.89
CA GLY A 60 -9.39 4.94 -0.24
C GLY A 60 -10.87 5.21 0.04
N ALA A 61 -11.34 5.06 1.28
CA ALA A 61 -12.69 5.38 1.68
C ALA A 61 -13.01 6.90 1.64
N ARG A 62 -12.00 7.75 1.55
CA ARG A 62 -12.10 9.21 1.45
C ARG A 62 -11.19 9.70 0.32
N PRO A 63 -11.60 9.53 -0.93
CA PRO A 63 -10.78 9.89 -2.09
C PRO A 63 -10.46 11.39 -2.19
N ASP A 64 -11.32 12.25 -1.70
CA ASP A 64 -11.09 13.69 -1.54
C ASP A 64 -9.89 13.97 -0.61
N PHE A 65 -9.88 13.34 0.56
CA PHE A 65 -8.78 13.43 1.52
C PHE A 65 -7.50 12.77 0.98
N LEU A 66 -7.63 11.62 0.31
CA LEU A 66 -6.50 10.94 -0.30
C LEU A 66 -5.74 11.86 -1.28
N ARG A 67 -6.43 12.61 -2.12
CA ARG A 67 -5.81 13.58 -3.02
C ARG A 67 -4.99 14.62 -2.27
N GLN A 68 -5.54 15.17 -1.20
CA GLN A 68 -4.84 16.14 -0.35
C GLN A 68 -3.58 15.54 0.30
N VAL A 69 -3.66 14.29 0.77
CA VAL A 69 -2.50 13.58 1.33
C VAL A 69 -1.41 13.38 0.27
N ILE A 70 -1.78 13.02 -0.95
CA ILE A 70 -0.83 12.85 -2.06
C ILE A 70 -0.15 14.18 -2.39
N GLU A 71 -0.91 15.25 -2.53
CA GLU A 71 -0.39 16.60 -2.82
C GLU A 71 0.53 17.09 -1.71
N PHE A 72 0.12 16.94 -0.46
CA PHE A 72 0.93 17.26 0.70
C PHE A 72 2.26 16.50 0.70
N SER A 73 2.21 15.18 0.46
CA SER A 73 3.40 14.34 0.41
C SER A 73 4.34 14.74 -0.72
N ASN A 74 3.79 15.06 -1.88
CA ASN A 74 4.58 15.53 -3.02
C ASN A 74 5.28 16.87 -2.71
N THR A 75 4.59 17.78 -2.05
CA THR A 75 5.14 19.09 -1.69
C THR A 75 6.19 19.00 -0.59
N VAL A 76 5.93 18.21 0.45
CA VAL A 76 6.78 18.18 1.65
C VAL A 76 7.93 17.18 1.51
N HIS A 77 7.65 15.98 1.02
CA HIS A 77 8.62 14.88 1.03
C HIS A 77 9.30 14.66 -0.32
N PHE A 78 8.53 14.63 -1.40
CA PHE A 78 9.03 14.22 -2.71
C PHE A 78 9.53 15.37 -3.60
N SER A 79 9.65 16.56 -3.07
CA SER A 79 10.19 17.73 -3.76
C SER A 79 11.55 18.15 -3.21
N GLU A 80 12.32 18.84 -4.03
CA GLU A 80 13.50 19.58 -3.58
C GLU A 80 13.06 20.84 -2.81
N GLY A 81 13.85 21.23 -1.82
CA GLY A 81 13.60 22.43 -1.00
C GLY A 81 14.83 22.80 -0.18
N HIS A 82 14.65 23.41 0.98
CA HIS A 82 15.75 23.70 1.90
C HIS A 82 16.51 22.43 2.32
N LEU A 83 15.80 21.30 2.43
CA LEU A 83 16.39 19.98 2.50
C LEU A 83 16.29 19.33 1.12
N SER A 84 17.39 18.76 0.64
CA SER A 84 17.37 17.96 -0.58
C SER A 84 16.48 16.74 -0.40
N ARG A 85 15.93 16.21 -1.48
CA ARG A 85 15.17 14.97 -1.46
C ARG A 85 15.96 13.83 -0.80
N ARG A 86 17.27 13.75 -1.07
CA ARG A 86 18.14 12.76 -0.44
C ARG A 86 18.12 12.85 1.08
N HIS A 87 18.23 14.03 1.65
CA HIS A 87 18.16 14.22 3.11
C HIS A 87 16.80 13.84 3.66
N LYS A 88 15.72 14.20 2.99
CA LYS A 88 14.36 13.82 3.40
C LYS A 88 14.17 12.29 3.41
N GLU A 89 14.69 11.59 2.40
CA GLU A 89 14.65 10.12 2.35
C GLU A 89 15.51 9.50 3.47
N MET A 90 16.66 10.06 3.78
CA MET A 90 17.51 9.59 4.88
C MET A 90 16.80 9.77 6.23
N ILE A 91 16.16 10.90 6.46
CA ILE A 91 15.36 11.16 7.67
C ILE A 91 14.21 10.15 7.78
N ALA A 92 13.45 9.96 6.72
CA ALA A 92 12.33 9.01 6.70
C ALA A 92 12.79 7.57 6.96
N SER A 93 13.89 7.14 6.34
CA SER A 93 14.46 5.82 6.53
C SER A 93 14.93 5.62 7.98
N HIS A 94 15.57 6.62 8.58
CA HIS A 94 16.02 6.56 9.96
C HIS A 94 14.85 6.49 10.95
N VAL A 95 13.82 7.28 10.74
CA VAL A 95 12.60 7.24 11.56
C VAL A 95 11.93 5.86 11.45
N SER A 96 11.81 5.31 10.26
CA SER A 96 11.29 3.95 10.05
C SER A 96 12.12 2.90 10.78
N TYR A 97 13.43 3.01 10.72
CA TYR A 97 14.34 2.13 11.45
C TYR A 97 14.13 2.18 12.97
N LEU A 98 14.07 3.39 13.54
CA LEU A 98 13.84 3.58 14.98
C LEU A 98 12.47 3.02 15.40
N ASN A 99 11.47 3.12 14.57
CA ASN A 99 10.13 2.60 14.80
C ASN A 99 9.99 1.11 14.48
N ARG A 100 11.05 0.45 14.06
CA ARG A 100 11.03 -0.96 13.62
C ARG A 100 9.93 -1.21 12.57
N CYS A 101 9.73 -0.27 11.67
CA CYS A 101 8.75 -0.37 10.62
C CYS A 101 9.20 -1.41 9.57
N PRO A 102 8.41 -2.46 9.30
CA PRO A 102 8.78 -3.49 8.33
C PRO A 102 8.55 -3.06 6.88
N TYR A 103 7.99 -1.89 6.66
CA TYR A 103 7.54 -1.38 5.36
C TYR A 103 8.66 -0.68 4.57
#